data_1536e82377f957402bd4af79e6607037
#
_entry.id   1536e82377f957402bd4af79e6607037
#
_cell.length_a   1.000
_cell.length_b   1.000
_cell.length_c   1.000
_cell.angle_alpha   90.00
_cell.angle_beta   90.00
_cell.angle_gamma   90.00
#
_symmetry.space_group_name_H-M   'P 1'
#
loop_
_entity.id
_entity.type
_entity.pdbx_description
1 polymer ?
#
loop_
_entity_poly.entity_id
_entity_poly.type
_entity_poly.pdbx_seq_one_letter_code
_entity_poly.pdbx_strand_id
1 'polypeptide(L)'
;IYDNLKKKIYYIENIYADSKVKNYKERYNEIQKRFDSYESFENIKLPDQFTFKKNNNPIKSNISKNKFKSLVKKAKSYIKKGDIFQVVLSQRFERKINKKPIEIYNHLRRSNPSPFMFYFNYNDFSVLGSSPEILVRLRKGEVTIRPIAGTRPRGRNIIEDTKNTIDLLKDKKELAEH
;
A
#
# COMPACT_ATOMS: atom_id res chain seq x y z
N ILE A 1 -17.31 -0.87 -3.60
CA ILE A 1 -16.45 -1.90 -4.24
C ILE A 1 -16.72 -1.85 -5.74
N TYR A 2 -15.67 -1.75 -6.55
CA TYR A 2 -15.80 -1.87 -7.99
C TYR A 2 -15.33 -3.26 -8.45
N ASP A 3 -16.25 -4.01 -9.07
CA ASP A 3 -15.97 -5.31 -9.65
C ASP A 3 -15.49 -5.13 -11.11
N ASN A 4 -14.20 -5.30 -11.33
CA ASN A 4 -13.60 -5.13 -12.65
C ASN A 4 -14.08 -6.15 -13.69
N LEU A 5 -14.49 -7.33 -13.28
CA LEU A 5 -14.99 -8.37 -14.18
C LEU A 5 -16.42 -8.10 -14.60
N LYS A 6 -17.28 -7.79 -13.62
CA LYS A 6 -18.71 -7.51 -13.86
C LYS A 6 -18.99 -6.07 -14.26
N LYS A 7 -17.98 -5.17 -14.17
CA LYS A 7 -18.11 -3.73 -14.41
C LYS A 7 -19.24 -3.10 -13.56
N LYS A 8 -19.35 -3.57 -12.30
CA LYS A 8 -20.37 -3.13 -11.35
C LYS A 8 -19.75 -2.44 -10.15
N ILE A 9 -20.43 -1.41 -9.66
CA ILE A 9 -20.11 -0.75 -8.41
C ILE A 9 -21.08 -1.24 -7.34
N TYR A 10 -20.54 -1.67 -6.20
CA TYR A 10 -21.31 -2.03 -5.01
C TYR A 10 -21.04 -0.99 -3.94
N TYR A 11 -22.09 -0.35 -3.48
CA TYR A 11 -22.06 0.51 -2.32
C TYR A 11 -22.49 -0.31 -1.12
N ILE A 12 -21.71 -0.27 -0.04
CA ILE A 12 -21.96 -1.03 1.16
C ILE A 12 -21.87 -0.07 2.34
N GLU A 13 -22.93 0.00 3.12
CA GLU A 13 -22.93 0.73 4.37
C GLU A 13 -23.40 -0.20 5.50
N ASN A 14 -22.67 -0.18 6.61
CA ASN A 14 -22.99 -0.98 7.78
C ASN A 14 -23.85 -0.18 8.75
N ILE A 15 -24.95 -0.78 9.18
CA ILE A 15 -25.77 -0.27 10.26
C ILE A 15 -25.45 -1.12 11.49
N TYR A 16 -24.84 -0.51 12.48
CA TYR A 16 -24.57 -1.18 13.74
C TYR A 16 -25.80 -1.16 14.62
N ALA A 17 -26.18 -2.34 15.16
CA ALA A 17 -27.25 -2.48 16.14
C ALA A 17 -26.75 -1.94 17.49
N ASP A 18 -26.71 -0.62 17.65
CA ASP A 18 -26.45 0.04 18.91
C ASP A 18 -27.77 0.28 19.65
N SER A 19 -27.78 0.12 20.97
CA SER A 19 -28.92 0.45 21.84
C SER A 19 -29.43 1.89 21.69
N LYS A 20 -28.64 2.78 21.11
CA LYS A 20 -28.98 4.18 20.82
C LYS A 20 -29.73 4.40 19.52
N VAL A 21 -29.73 3.42 18.60
CA VAL A 21 -30.46 3.53 17.32
C VAL A 21 -31.90 3.06 17.53
N LYS A 22 -32.79 3.98 17.85
CA LYS A 22 -34.20 3.69 18.09
C LYS A 22 -35.02 3.51 16.79
N ASN A 23 -34.51 3.97 15.65
CA ASN A 23 -35.28 3.96 14.39
C ASN A 23 -34.42 3.53 13.19
N TYR A 24 -34.34 2.24 12.94
CA TYR A 24 -33.61 1.67 11.79
C TYR A 24 -34.20 2.11 10.44
N LYS A 25 -35.50 2.40 10.38
CA LYS A 25 -36.15 2.81 9.14
C LYS A 25 -35.71 4.22 8.71
N GLU A 26 -35.60 5.14 9.66
CA GLU A 26 -35.04 6.48 9.38
C GLU A 26 -33.59 6.39 8.91
N ARG A 27 -32.79 5.59 9.59
CA ARG A 27 -31.38 5.39 9.20
C ARG A 27 -31.23 4.76 7.82
N TYR A 28 -32.07 3.80 7.49
CA TYR A 28 -32.14 3.21 6.15
C TYR A 28 -32.49 4.26 5.09
N ASN A 29 -33.50 5.11 5.35
CA ASN A 29 -33.89 6.16 4.42
C ASN A 29 -32.81 7.22 4.21
N GLU A 30 -32.04 7.56 5.25
CA GLU A 30 -30.88 8.45 5.12
C GLU A 30 -29.77 7.84 4.23
N ILE A 31 -29.53 6.55 4.39
CA ILE A 31 -28.56 5.80 3.57
C ILE A 31 -29.04 5.75 2.12
N GLN A 32 -30.32 5.47 1.89
CA GLN A 32 -30.92 5.45 0.55
C GLN A 32 -30.75 6.79 -0.16
N LYS A 33 -31.03 7.91 0.51
CA LYS A 33 -30.83 9.25 -0.05
C LYS A 33 -29.37 9.51 -0.42
N ARG A 34 -28.41 8.99 0.36
CA ARG A 34 -26.98 9.08 0.02
C ARG A 34 -26.64 8.24 -1.20
N PHE A 35 -27.19 7.04 -1.35
CA PHE A 35 -27.00 6.23 -2.56
C PHE A 35 -27.52 6.94 -3.80
N ASP A 36 -28.72 7.52 -3.74
CA ASP A 36 -29.31 8.27 -4.84
C ASP A 36 -28.41 9.45 -5.25
N SER A 37 -27.72 10.08 -4.29
CA SER A 37 -26.75 11.14 -4.58
C SER A 37 -25.48 10.63 -5.29
N TYR A 38 -25.11 9.36 -5.15
CA TYR A 38 -23.92 8.78 -5.81
C TYR A 38 -24.16 8.45 -7.28
N GLU A 39 -25.38 8.23 -7.72
CA GLU A 39 -25.71 8.06 -9.15
C GLU A 39 -25.35 9.28 -9.99
N SER A 40 -25.30 10.47 -9.36
CA SER A 40 -24.87 11.71 -10.04
C SER A 40 -23.36 11.77 -10.38
N PHE A 41 -22.56 10.82 -9.90
CA PHE A 41 -21.10 10.78 -10.17
C PHE A 41 -20.72 10.17 -11.53
N GLU A 42 -21.65 9.63 -12.32
CA GLU A 42 -21.39 9.09 -13.65
C GLU A 42 -20.76 10.13 -14.62
N ASN A 43 -20.94 11.41 -14.34
CA ASN A 43 -20.45 12.53 -15.16
C ASN A 43 -19.14 13.18 -14.67
N ILE A 44 -18.47 12.63 -13.66
CA ILE A 44 -17.19 13.17 -13.23
C ILE A 44 -16.13 12.82 -14.28
N LYS A 45 -15.79 13.76 -15.14
CA LYS A 45 -14.61 13.67 -15.99
C LYS A 45 -13.37 13.66 -15.10
N LEU A 46 -12.78 12.50 -14.93
CA LEU A 46 -11.44 12.42 -14.33
C LEU A 46 -10.46 13.14 -15.27
N PRO A 47 -9.59 14.00 -14.74
CA PRO A 47 -8.58 14.65 -15.58
C PRO A 47 -7.71 13.60 -16.25
N ASP A 48 -7.65 13.63 -17.58
CA ASP A 48 -6.96 12.63 -18.41
C ASP A 48 -5.44 12.56 -18.18
N GLN A 49 -4.85 13.62 -17.62
CA GLN A 49 -3.42 13.68 -17.33
C GLN A 49 -3.15 14.45 -16.04
N PHE A 50 -2.62 13.78 -15.04
CA PHE A 50 -1.97 14.42 -13.91
C PHE A 50 -0.52 14.71 -14.29
N THR A 51 -0.22 15.92 -14.72
CA THR A 51 1.17 16.34 -14.91
C THR A 51 1.76 16.77 -13.59
N PHE A 52 2.77 16.05 -13.12
CA PHE A 52 3.53 16.46 -11.94
C PHE A 52 4.69 17.36 -12.36
N LYS A 53 4.59 18.65 -12.06
CA LYS A 53 5.78 19.51 -12.08
C LYS A 53 6.75 19.05 -11.01
N LYS A 54 8.06 19.02 -11.33
CA LYS A 54 9.10 18.66 -10.36
C LYS A 54 8.95 19.50 -9.10
N ASN A 55 8.76 18.85 -7.97
CA ASN A 55 8.67 19.53 -6.69
C ASN A 55 10.09 19.70 -6.12
N ASN A 56 10.55 20.94 -6.02
CA ASN A 56 11.89 21.27 -5.51
C ASN A 56 11.91 21.54 -4.00
N ASN A 57 10.80 21.38 -3.29
CA ASN A 57 10.79 21.52 -1.83
C ASN A 57 11.76 20.55 -1.18
N PRO A 58 12.51 20.98 -0.15
CA PRO A 58 13.46 20.11 0.53
C PRO A 58 12.77 18.92 1.20
N ILE A 59 13.46 17.78 1.16
CA ILE A 59 13.05 16.60 1.90
C ILE A 59 13.71 16.68 3.28
N LYS A 60 12.90 16.59 4.33
CA LYS A 60 13.37 16.52 5.71
C LYS A 60 13.32 15.07 6.21
N SER A 61 14.29 14.67 6.99
CA SER A 61 14.31 13.37 7.66
C SER A 61 14.26 13.58 9.18
N ASN A 62 13.56 12.69 9.89
CA ASN A 62 13.49 12.70 11.36
C ASN A 62 14.80 12.28 12.04
N ILE A 63 15.72 11.65 11.31
CA ILE A 63 17.04 11.27 11.82
C ILE A 63 18.15 11.64 10.82
N SER A 64 19.34 11.94 11.33
CA SER A 64 20.48 12.26 10.49
C SER A 64 21.07 11.00 9.84
N LYS A 65 21.80 11.18 8.73
CA LYS A 65 22.53 10.10 8.05
C LYS A 65 23.47 9.34 9.00
N ASN A 66 24.21 10.07 9.86
CA ASN A 66 25.15 9.46 10.81
C ASN A 66 24.42 8.65 11.89
N LYS A 67 23.27 9.15 12.38
CA LYS A 67 22.43 8.41 13.31
C LYS A 67 21.90 7.13 12.69
N PHE A 68 21.39 7.19 11.44
CA PHE A 68 20.95 5.98 10.73
C PHE A 68 22.07 4.95 10.58
N LYS A 69 23.27 5.38 10.17
CA LYS A 69 24.45 4.50 10.09
C LYS A 69 24.81 3.86 11.43
N SER A 70 24.68 4.60 12.56
CA SER A 70 24.92 4.04 13.88
C SER A 70 23.90 2.98 14.27
N LEU A 71 22.61 3.17 13.90
CA LEU A 71 21.56 2.17 14.11
C LEU A 71 21.85 0.89 13.32
N VAL A 72 22.30 1.01 12.06
CA VAL A 72 22.70 -0.16 11.24
C VAL A 72 23.88 -0.91 11.89
N LYS A 73 24.90 -0.21 12.38
CA LYS A 73 26.00 -0.85 13.10
C LYS A 73 25.54 -1.61 14.35
N LYS A 74 24.63 -1.01 15.13
CA LYS A 74 24.02 -1.64 16.31
C LYS A 74 23.20 -2.87 15.94
N ALA A 75 22.36 -2.78 14.91
CA ALA A 75 21.59 -3.92 14.40
C ALA A 75 22.50 -5.08 13.98
N LYS A 76 23.56 -4.80 13.23
CA LYS A 76 24.57 -5.80 12.85
C LYS A 76 25.25 -6.44 14.05
N SER A 77 25.46 -5.72 15.16
CA SER A 77 26.03 -6.31 16.38
C SER A 77 25.07 -7.28 17.05
N TYR A 78 23.77 -7.00 17.08
CA TYR A 78 22.76 -7.93 17.59
C TYR A 78 22.68 -9.22 16.75
N ILE A 79 22.74 -9.11 15.41
CA ILE A 79 22.77 -10.27 14.52
C ILE A 79 24.02 -11.14 14.81
N LYS A 80 25.21 -10.51 14.98
CA LYS A 80 26.45 -11.24 15.31
C LYS A 80 26.41 -11.96 16.65
N LYS A 81 25.69 -11.42 17.63
CA LYS A 81 25.50 -12.04 18.95
C LYS A 81 24.46 -13.16 18.95
N GLY A 82 23.67 -13.27 17.90
CA GLY A 82 22.56 -14.22 17.84
C GLY A 82 21.29 -13.72 18.54
N ASP A 83 21.23 -12.44 18.96
CA ASP A 83 20.05 -11.86 19.62
C ASP A 83 18.86 -11.74 18.66
N ILE A 84 19.14 -11.51 17.38
CA ILE A 84 18.16 -11.41 16.29
C ILE A 84 18.76 -11.97 14.99
N PHE A 85 17.95 -12.44 14.08
CA PHE A 85 18.38 -12.85 12.73
C PHE A 85 18.07 -11.78 11.66
N GLN A 86 17.05 -10.96 11.88
CA GLN A 86 16.64 -9.90 10.96
C GLN A 86 16.04 -8.72 11.73
N VAL A 87 16.21 -7.51 11.19
CA VAL A 87 15.54 -6.30 11.66
C VAL A 87 15.39 -5.30 10.52
N VAL A 88 14.23 -4.67 10.44
CA VAL A 88 13.97 -3.60 9.50
C VAL A 88 14.07 -2.25 10.22
N LEU A 89 15.06 -1.44 9.81
CA LEU A 89 15.24 -0.09 10.31
C LEU A 89 14.44 0.89 9.46
N SER A 90 13.76 1.83 10.10
CA SER A 90 12.95 2.82 9.41
C SER A 90 13.40 4.25 9.71
N GLN A 91 13.06 5.16 8.79
CA GLN A 91 13.14 6.59 8.99
C GLN A 91 11.97 7.26 8.29
N ARG A 92 11.55 8.44 8.77
CA ARG A 92 10.47 9.21 8.17
C ARG A 92 11.05 10.35 7.34
N PHE A 93 10.60 10.44 6.10
CA PHE A 93 10.84 11.58 5.24
C PHE A 93 9.59 12.43 5.12
N GLU A 94 9.78 13.73 5.16
CA GLU A 94 8.72 14.71 5.04
C GLU A 94 9.02 15.66 3.88
N ARG A 95 7.99 15.99 3.12
CA ARG A 95 8.08 16.94 2.03
C ARG A 95 6.79 17.73 1.92
N LYS A 96 6.90 19.05 1.79
CA LYS A 96 5.76 19.90 1.48
C LYS A 96 5.28 19.64 0.07
N ILE A 97 4.00 19.38 -0.09
CA ILE A 97 3.35 19.08 -1.37
C ILE A 97 2.16 20.02 -1.57
N ASN A 98 1.92 20.43 -2.83
CA ASN A 98 0.78 21.29 -3.21
C ASN A 98 -0.21 20.48 -4.08
N LYS A 99 -0.44 19.23 -3.72
CA LYS A 99 -1.32 18.32 -4.44
C LYS A 99 -2.29 17.65 -3.47
N LYS A 100 -3.49 17.34 -3.95
CA LYS A 100 -4.44 16.56 -3.17
C LYS A 100 -3.91 15.13 -3.00
N PRO A 101 -4.14 14.49 -1.85
CA PRO A 101 -3.68 13.10 -1.61
C PRO A 101 -4.12 12.11 -2.70
N ILE A 102 -5.33 12.26 -3.23
CA ILE A 102 -5.84 11.40 -4.30
C ILE A 102 -5.04 11.53 -5.62
N GLU A 103 -4.50 12.71 -5.92
CA GLU A 103 -3.64 12.92 -7.09
C GLU A 103 -2.32 12.16 -6.92
N ILE A 104 -1.77 12.18 -5.71
CA ILE A 104 -0.54 11.44 -5.36
C ILE A 104 -0.79 9.93 -5.48
N TYR A 105 -1.92 9.45 -4.96
CA TYR A 105 -2.31 8.06 -5.09
C TYR A 105 -2.46 7.62 -6.55
N ASN A 106 -3.09 8.43 -7.39
CA ASN A 106 -3.23 8.12 -8.81
C ASN A 106 -1.88 8.06 -9.53
N HIS A 107 -0.94 8.92 -9.14
CA HIS A 107 0.43 8.85 -9.66
C HIS A 107 1.14 7.58 -9.18
N LEU A 108 1.08 7.28 -7.90
CA LEU A 108 1.65 6.06 -7.32
C LEU A 108 1.11 4.80 -8.01
N ARG A 109 -0.20 4.74 -8.25
CA ARG A 109 -0.86 3.64 -8.94
C ARG A 109 -0.33 3.41 -10.36
N ARG A 110 0.09 4.47 -11.06
CA ARG A 110 0.66 4.38 -12.41
C ARG A 110 2.15 4.04 -12.40
N SER A 111 2.90 4.65 -11.48
CA SER A 111 4.36 4.53 -11.42
C SER A 111 4.84 3.26 -10.72
N ASN A 112 4.09 2.79 -9.73
CA ASN A 112 4.44 1.61 -8.92
C ASN A 112 3.18 0.81 -8.53
N PRO A 113 2.49 0.20 -9.51
CA PRO A 113 1.32 -0.64 -9.23
C PRO A 113 1.73 -1.87 -8.44
N SER A 114 0.88 -2.28 -7.50
CA SER A 114 1.06 -3.52 -6.74
C SER A 114 -0.28 -4.22 -6.50
N PRO A 115 -0.29 -5.49 -6.05
CA PRO A 115 -1.52 -6.21 -5.77
C PRO A 115 -2.39 -5.58 -4.68
N PHE A 116 -1.79 -4.83 -3.75
CA PHE A 116 -2.47 -4.24 -2.60
C PHE A 116 -2.29 -2.73 -2.58
N MET A 117 -3.01 -2.06 -3.46
CA MET A 117 -3.10 -0.60 -3.48
C MET A 117 -4.18 -0.15 -2.50
N PHE A 118 -3.89 0.88 -1.70
CA PHE A 118 -4.86 1.43 -0.75
C PHE A 118 -4.82 2.95 -0.69
N TYR A 119 -5.98 3.53 -0.42
CA TYR A 119 -6.17 4.95 -0.16
C TYR A 119 -7.26 5.09 0.92
N PHE A 120 -6.87 5.55 2.09
CA PHE A 120 -7.76 5.86 3.20
C PHE A 120 -7.79 7.37 3.37
N ASN A 121 -8.98 7.94 3.31
CA ASN A 121 -9.20 9.36 3.51
C ASN A 121 -9.92 9.59 4.84
N TYR A 122 -9.24 10.25 5.76
CA TYR A 122 -9.76 10.72 7.02
C TYR A 122 -9.95 12.23 6.93
N ASN A 123 -10.69 12.83 7.86
CA ASN A 123 -10.99 14.27 7.79
C ASN A 123 -9.73 15.13 7.75
N ASP A 124 -8.73 14.79 8.59
CA ASP A 124 -7.53 15.60 8.80
C ASP A 124 -6.30 15.11 8.04
N PHE A 125 -6.32 13.86 7.60
CA PHE A 125 -5.18 13.25 6.89
C PHE A 125 -5.63 12.11 5.98
N SER A 126 -4.73 11.71 5.07
CA SER A 126 -4.94 10.53 4.23
C SER A 126 -3.76 9.59 4.33
N VAL A 127 -4.03 8.29 4.28
CA VAL A 127 -3.01 7.25 4.19
C VAL A 127 -3.15 6.53 2.87
N LEU A 128 -2.07 6.45 2.12
CA LEU A 128 -2.06 5.82 0.81
C LEU A 128 -0.78 5.01 0.60
N GLY A 129 -0.89 3.96 -0.21
CA GLY A 129 0.27 3.12 -0.44
C GLY A 129 0.08 2.10 -1.55
N SER A 130 1.20 1.45 -1.85
CA SER A 130 1.33 0.36 -2.80
C SER A 130 2.12 -0.75 -2.13
N SER A 131 1.45 -1.83 -1.70
CA SER A 131 2.07 -2.95 -1.01
C SER A 131 2.13 -4.19 -1.90
N PRO A 132 3.29 -4.83 -2.03
CA PRO A 132 3.43 -6.08 -2.80
C PRO A 132 3.03 -7.32 -2.00
N GLU A 133 2.92 -7.22 -0.68
CA GLU A 133 2.89 -8.35 0.24
C GLU A 133 1.71 -8.27 1.21
N ILE A 134 1.15 -9.42 1.57
CA ILE A 134 0.18 -9.58 2.64
C ILE A 134 0.88 -10.14 3.88
N LEU A 135 0.46 -9.71 5.06
CA LEU A 135 0.92 -10.29 6.31
C LEU A 135 0.38 -11.73 6.46
N VAL A 136 -0.93 -11.86 6.42
CA VAL A 136 -1.65 -13.13 6.46
C VAL A 136 -3.05 -12.94 5.88
N ARG A 137 -3.56 -13.95 5.19
CA ARG A 137 -4.93 -13.98 4.70
C ARG A 137 -5.64 -15.24 5.17
N LEU A 138 -6.80 -15.06 5.80
CA LEU A 138 -7.72 -16.14 6.10
C LEU A 138 -8.93 -16.06 5.17
N ARG A 139 -9.20 -17.10 4.40
CA ARG A 139 -10.36 -17.20 3.53
C ARG A 139 -10.91 -18.61 3.51
N LYS A 140 -12.19 -18.79 3.85
CA LYS A 140 -12.87 -20.10 3.86
C LYS A 140 -12.12 -21.16 4.69
N GLY A 141 -11.54 -20.78 5.83
CA GLY A 141 -10.78 -21.69 6.67
C GLY A 141 -9.32 -21.91 6.25
N GLU A 142 -8.91 -21.42 5.09
CA GLU A 142 -7.54 -21.53 4.58
C GLU A 142 -6.72 -20.29 4.97
N VAL A 143 -5.58 -20.54 5.61
CA VAL A 143 -4.59 -19.50 5.95
C VAL A 143 -3.53 -19.45 4.85
N THR A 144 -3.32 -18.26 4.28
CA THR A 144 -2.31 -18.02 3.24
C THR A 144 -1.30 -16.99 3.73
N ILE A 145 -0.02 -17.31 3.61
CA ILE A 145 1.12 -16.39 3.76
C ILE A 145 1.77 -16.27 2.38
N ARG A 146 2.27 -15.09 2.05
CA ARG A 146 3.00 -14.86 0.78
C ARG A 146 4.25 -14.04 1.07
N PRO A 147 5.27 -14.67 1.67
CA PRO A 147 6.52 -13.99 1.98
C PRO A 147 7.29 -13.63 0.70
N ILE A 148 7.98 -12.49 0.74
CA ILE A 148 8.93 -12.08 -0.30
C ILE A 148 10.29 -12.00 0.38
N ALA A 149 11.22 -12.89 -0.01
CA ALA A 149 12.57 -12.91 0.53
C ALA A 149 13.53 -12.13 -0.37
N GLY A 150 14.23 -12.80 -1.27
CA GLY A 150 15.22 -12.19 -2.13
C GLY A 150 14.67 -11.60 -3.43
N THR A 151 15.46 -10.76 -4.07
CA THR A 151 15.17 -10.16 -5.36
C THR A 151 16.38 -10.17 -6.27
N ARG A 152 16.11 -10.18 -7.58
CA ARG A 152 17.12 -9.98 -8.64
C ARG A 152 16.61 -8.93 -9.61
N PRO A 153 17.47 -8.16 -10.25
CA PRO A 153 17.07 -7.25 -11.32
C PRO A 153 16.45 -8.03 -12.49
N ARG A 154 15.50 -7.41 -13.18
CA ARG A 154 14.98 -7.98 -14.42
C ARG A 154 16.08 -8.05 -15.49
N GLY A 155 16.10 -9.12 -16.24
CA GLY A 155 17.04 -9.28 -17.35
C GLY A 155 16.72 -8.32 -18.50
N ARG A 156 17.74 -7.90 -19.27
CA ARG A 156 17.57 -7.07 -20.47
C ARG A 156 16.92 -7.84 -21.61
N ASN A 157 16.94 -9.16 -21.54
CA ASN A 157 16.32 -10.09 -22.47
C ASN A 157 15.91 -11.36 -21.72
N ILE A 158 15.18 -12.25 -22.40
CA ILE A 158 14.64 -13.48 -21.81
C ILE A 158 15.75 -14.38 -21.26
N ILE A 159 16.89 -14.46 -21.92
CA ILE A 159 18.02 -15.33 -21.51
C ILE A 159 18.59 -14.85 -20.17
N GLU A 160 18.87 -13.54 -20.07
CA GLU A 160 19.37 -12.92 -18.83
C GLU A 160 18.36 -13.03 -17.70
N ASP A 161 17.06 -12.82 -17.99
CA ASP A 161 15.99 -12.91 -17.01
C ASP A 161 15.82 -14.33 -16.47
N THR A 162 15.89 -15.34 -17.33
CA THR A 162 15.88 -16.75 -16.94
C THR A 162 17.09 -17.10 -16.07
N LYS A 163 18.28 -16.61 -16.44
CA LYS A 163 19.49 -16.80 -15.64
C LYS A 163 19.33 -16.19 -14.23
N ASN A 164 18.84 -14.96 -14.14
CA ASN A 164 18.60 -14.28 -12.86
C ASN A 164 17.55 -15.02 -12.00
N THR A 165 16.52 -15.59 -12.63
CA THR A 165 15.51 -16.41 -11.95
C THR A 165 16.13 -17.68 -11.39
N ILE A 166 16.95 -18.39 -12.16
CA ILE A 166 17.62 -19.61 -11.72
C ILE A 166 18.61 -19.29 -10.58
N ASP A 167 19.35 -18.18 -10.69
CA ASP A 167 20.27 -17.74 -9.67
C ASP A 167 19.55 -17.45 -8.33
N LEU A 168 18.42 -16.73 -8.39
CA LEU A 168 17.60 -16.47 -7.21
C LEU A 168 17.08 -17.77 -6.55
N LEU A 169 16.58 -18.71 -7.34
CA LEU A 169 16.05 -19.99 -6.84
C LEU A 169 17.13 -20.95 -6.30
N LYS A 170 18.39 -20.72 -6.61
CA LYS A 170 19.54 -21.49 -6.11
C LYS A 170 20.25 -20.84 -4.93
N ASP A 171 19.94 -19.60 -4.63
CA ASP A 171 20.58 -18.85 -3.54
C ASP A 171 20.16 -19.42 -2.17
N LYS A 172 21.10 -20.08 -1.50
CA LYS A 172 20.85 -20.75 -0.22
C LYS A 172 20.37 -19.80 0.87
N LYS A 173 20.84 -18.54 0.87
CA LYS A 173 20.43 -17.54 1.84
C LYS A 173 18.99 -17.12 1.61
N GLU A 174 18.62 -16.85 0.36
CA GLU A 174 17.27 -16.45 0.00
C GLU A 174 16.26 -17.58 0.25
N LEU A 175 16.65 -18.82 -0.03
CA LEU A 175 15.83 -20.00 0.27
C LEU A 175 15.64 -20.21 1.77
N ALA A 176 16.68 -19.97 2.58
CA ALA A 176 16.59 -20.10 4.04
C ALA A 176 15.72 -19.01 4.69
N GLU A 177 15.67 -17.81 4.09
CA GLU A 177 14.80 -16.73 4.53
C GLU A 177 13.34 -16.99 4.16
N HIS A 178 13.09 -17.51 2.95
CA HIS A 178 11.74 -17.84 2.44
C HIS A 178 11.13 -19.02 3.18
#